data_9ccdff723d145fa64e92411563fe3f70
#
_entry.id   9ccdff723d145fa64e92411563fe3f70
#
_cell.length_a   1.000
_cell.length_b   1.000
_cell.length_c   1.000
_cell.angle_alpha   90.00
_cell.angle_beta   90.00
_cell.angle_gamma   90.00
#
_symmetry.space_group_name_H-M   'P 1'
#
loop_
_entity.id
_entity.type
_entity.pdbx_description
1 polymer ?
#
loop_
_entity_poly.entity_id
_entity_poly.type
_entity_poly.pdbx_seq_one_letter_code
_entity_poly.pdbx_strand_id
1 'polypeptide(L)'
;EIPLRLVGSEMCIRDSSETTLAALNAKYGLDKPVLEGYFIWLGKAVHGEFGESWIFHQPVKQKFASVIWYSFALALASFLLEIIIAIPLGIISATKQYSRIDYAVTVFALIGISLPSFFFATILKWIFSINLKWVDLYGIVSRMHESYGSVGKVLDMAQHMILPVITLTIVSVGSLMRYTRTNMLEVLNADYIRTARAKGVPEKKVVSHHAFRNTLIPIITIGPARAALYSTMFAYDEHDDIRLVKEYLTRFKREFKQ
;
A
#
# COMPACT_ATOMS: atom_id res chain seq x y z
N GLU A 1 -22.27 35.36 -22.65
CA GLU A 1 -21.00 34.61 -22.82
C GLU A 1 -21.15 33.25 -22.14
N ILE A 2 -21.27 32.20 -22.94
CA ILE A 2 -21.37 30.81 -22.44
C ILE A 2 -19.96 30.37 -22.07
N PRO A 3 -19.69 29.94 -20.84
CA PRO A 3 -18.35 29.54 -20.46
C PRO A 3 -17.88 28.32 -21.26
N LEU A 4 -16.78 28.48 -21.98
CA LEU A 4 -16.13 27.51 -22.87
C LEU A 4 -15.95 26.08 -22.28
N ARG A 5 -16.17 25.90 -20.98
CA ARG A 5 -15.98 24.63 -20.26
C ARG A 5 -17.19 23.69 -20.35
N LEU A 6 -18.36 24.19 -20.71
CA LEU A 6 -19.58 23.41 -20.89
C LEU A 6 -19.76 22.91 -22.33
N VAL A 7 -19.05 23.51 -23.29
CA VAL A 7 -19.23 23.21 -24.73
C VAL A 7 -18.63 21.82 -25.10
N GLY A 8 -17.62 21.33 -24.39
CA GLY A 8 -16.97 20.08 -24.78
C GLY A 8 -17.68 18.78 -24.34
N SER A 9 -18.29 18.76 -23.16
CA SER A 9 -18.92 17.53 -22.65
C SER A 9 -20.39 17.36 -23.07
N GLU A 10 -21.14 18.43 -23.11
CA GLU A 10 -22.56 18.37 -23.54
C GLU A 10 -22.73 18.22 -25.06
N MET A 11 -21.78 18.77 -25.83
CA MET A 11 -21.83 18.64 -27.30
C MET A 11 -21.55 17.19 -27.73
N CYS A 12 -20.65 16.47 -27.10
CA CYS A 12 -20.42 15.04 -27.38
C CYS A 12 -21.62 14.15 -27.01
N ILE A 13 -22.44 14.54 -26.05
CA ILE A 13 -23.63 13.76 -25.64
C ILE A 13 -24.79 14.06 -26.56
N ARG A 14 -24.94 15.31 -27.07
CA ARG A 14 -26.04 15.73 -27.95
C ARG A 14 -25.92 15.21 -29.37
N ASP A 15 -24.70 15.03 -29.88
CA ASP A 15 -24.46 14.57 -31.26
C ASP A 15 -24.32 13.05 -31.39
N SER A 16 -24.35 12.30 -30.26
CA SER A 16 -24.41 10.85 -30.33
C SER A 16 -25.76 10.41 -30.88
N SER A 17 -25.77 9.74 -32.02
CA SER A 17 -27.01 9.21 -32.58
C SER A 17 -27.67 8.26 -31.57
N GLU A 18 -29.00 8.20 -31.52
CA GLU A 18 -29.75 7.30 -30.64
C GLU A 18 -29.28 5.85 -30.78
N THR A 19 -28.86 5.45 -31.98
CA THR A 19 -28.28 4.14 -32.28
C THR A 19 -26.93 3.92 -31.53
N THR A 20 -26.10 4.95 -31.42
CA THR A 20 -24.81 4.89 -30.70
C THR A 20 -25.05 4.81 -29.21
N LEU A 21 -26.00 5.56 -28.66
CA LEU A 21 -26.39 5.49 -27.24
C LEU A 21 -26.98 4.12 -26.88
N ALA A 22 -27.86 3.58 -27.73
CA ALA A 22 -28.42 2.25 -27.54
C ALA A 22 -27.33 1.16 -27.57
N ALA A 23 -26.38 1.24 -28.49
CA ALA A 23 -25.26 0.33 -28.58
C ALA A 23 -24.36 0.41 -27.35
N LEU A 24 -24.08 1.60 -26.81
CA LEU A 24 -23.31 1.80 -25.59
C LEU A 24 -24.05 1.26 -24.36
N ASN A 25 -25.33 1.53 -24.23
CA ASN A 25 -26.16 1.01 -23.15
C ASN A 25 -26.18 -0.51 -23.14
N ALA A 26 -26.36 -1.12 -24.32
CA ALA A 26 -26.32 -2.57 -24.47
C ALA A 26 -24.91 -3.16 -24.14
N LYS A 27 -23.83 -2.48 -24.59
CA LYS A 27 -22.44 -2.91 -24.31
C LYS A 27 -22.13 -2.91 -22.83
N TYR A 28 -22.61 -1.91 -22.08
CA TYR A 28 -22.35 -1.77 -20.64
C TYR A 28 -23.47 -2.32 -19.75
N GLY A 29 -24.53 -2.88 -20.33
CA GLY A 29 -25.66 -3.45 -19.60
C GLY A 29 -26.51 -2.41 -18.84
N LEU A 30 -26.47 -1.16 -19.27
CA LEU A 30 -27.23 -0.05 -18.68
C LEU A 30 -28.72 -0.08 -19.08
N ASP A 31 -29.08 -0.89 -20.06
CA ASP A 31 -30.42 -1.17 -20.53
C ASP A 31 -31.21 -2.13 -19.63
N LYS A 32 -30.55 -2.72 -18.63
CA LYS A 32 -31.10 -3.77 -17.76
C LYS A 32 -31.26 -3.30 -16.32
N PRO A 33 -32.18 -3.92 -15.54
CA PRO A 33 -32.23 -3.70 -14.10
C PRO A 33 -30.88 -3.97 -13.43
N VAL A 34 -30.55 -3.19 -12.41
CA VAL A 34 -29.22 -3.24 -11.74
C VAL A 34 -28.86 -4.65 -11.29
N LEU A 35 -29.80 -5.41 -10.71
CA LEU A 35 -29.55 -6.78 -10.24
C LEU A 35 -29.27 -7.73 -11.42
N GLU A 36 -30.00 -7.64 -12.51
CA GLU A 36 -29.79 -8.48 -13.68
C GLU A 36 -28.44 -8.15 -14.34
N GLY A 37 -28.12 -6.86 -14.48
CA GLY A 37 -26.83 -6.39 -14.98
C GLY A 37 -25.65 -6.92 -14.13
N TYR A 38 -25.80 -6.90 -12.79
CA TYR A 38 -24.80 -7.44 -11.88
C TYR A 38 -24.54 -8.94 -12.08
N PHE A 39 -25.59 -9.76 -12.17
CA PHE A 39 -25.42 -11.20 -12.37
C PHE A 39 -24.85 -11.54 -13.75
N ILE A 40 -25.20 -10.80 -14.79
CA ILE A 40 -24.61 -10.96 -16.12
C ILE A 40 -23.11 -10.59 -16.07
N TRP A 41 -22.77 -9.47 -15.44
CA TRP A 41 -21.36 -9.09 -15.25
C TRP A 41 -20.60 -10.13 -14.43
N LEU A 42 -21.19 -10.61 -13.33
CA LEU A 42 -20.56 -11.63 -12.47
C LEU A 42 -20.32 -12.92 -13.26
N GLY A 43 -21.28 -13.36 -14.09
CA GLY A 43 -21.10 -14.50 -14.97
C GLY A 43 -19.91 -14.32 -15.92
N LYS A 44 -19.76 -13.16 -16.55
CA LYS A 44 -18.61 -12.83 -17.40
C LYS A 44 -17.32 -12.77 -16.60
N ALA A 45 -17.34 -12.16 -15.42
CA ALA A 45 -16.17 -12.02 -14.54
C ALA A 45 -15.61 -13.38 -14.10
N VAL A 46 -16.46 -14.36 -13.78
CA VAL A 46 -16.04 -15.74 -13.43
C VAL A 46 -15.32 -16.42 -14.61
N HIS A 47 -15.66 -16.08 -15.84
CA HIS A 47 -14.97 -16.55 -17.06
C HIS A 47 -13.74 -15.70 -17.42
N GLY A 48 -13.39 -14.71 -16.61
CA GLY A 48 -12.21 -13.83 -16.82
C GLY A 48 -12.45 -12.67 -17.77
N GLU A 49 -13.71 -12.33 -18.06
CA GLU A 49 -14.11 -11.17 -18.86
C GLU A 49 -14.55 -10.02 -17.96
N PHE A 50 -13.60 -9.15 -17.60
CA PHE A 50 -13.81 -8.00 -16.70
C PHE A 50 -14.22 -6.72 -17.43
N GLY A 51 -14.38 -6.77 -18.76
CA GLY A 51 -14.69 -5.60 -19.59
C GLY A 51 -13.45 -4.77 -19.96
N GLU A 52 -13.69 -3.56 -20.43
CA GLU A 52 -12.68 -2.59 -20.84
C GLU A 52 -12.51 -1.48 -19.80
N SER A 53 -11.28 -1.04 -19.60
CA SER A 53 -10.98 0.11 -18.74
C SER A 53 -11.31 1.42 -19.46
N TRP A 54 -12.07 2.27 -18.81
CA TRP A 54 -12.41 3.61 -19.33
C TRP A 54 -11.20 4.55 -19.41
N ILE A 55 -10.25 4.38 -18.50
CA ILE A 55 -9.06 5.23 -18.40
C ILE A 55 -7.99 4.79 -19.40
N PHE A 56 -7.75 3.49 -19.49
CA PHE A 56 -6.66 2.94 -20.30
C PHE A 56 -7.10 2.47 -21.69
N HIS A 57 -8.38 2.48 -22.00
CA HIS A 57 -8.97 2.04 -23.30
C HIS A 57 -8.47 0.66 -23.76
N GLN A 58 -8.31 -0.27 -22.80
CA GLN A 58 -7.84 -1.64 -23.03
C GLN A 58 -8.56 -2.62 -22.09
N PRO A 59 -8.57 -3.93 -22.41
CA PRO A 59 -9.17 -4.94 -21.53
C PRO A 59 -8.59 -4.89 -20.13
N VAL A 60 -9.45 -4.87 -19.09
CA VAL A 60 -9.05 -4.83 -17.68
C VAL A 60 -8.09 -5.98 -17.34
N LYS A 61 -8.36 -7.19 -17.86
CA LYS A 61 -7.49 -8.36 -17.68
C LYS A 61 -6.05 -8.11 -18.14
N GLN A 62 -5.87 -7.48 -19.29
CA GLN A 62 -4.55 -7.19 -19.84
C GLN A 62 -3.82 -6.15 -19.00
N LYS A 63 -4.51 -5.07 -18.62
CA LYS A 63 -3.94 -4.04 -17.73
C LYS A 63 -3.57 -4.62 -16.37
N PHE A 64 -4.46 -5.39 -15.77
CA PHE A 64 -4.20 -6.06 -14.49
C PHE A 64 -2.98 -6.97 -14.57
N ALA A 65 -2.88 -7.82 -15.60
CA ALA A 65 -1.74 -8.72 -15.78
C ALA A 65 -0.41 -7.96 -15.92
N SER A 66 -0.42 -6.75 -16.50
CA SER A 66 0.79 -5.94 -16.67
C SER A 66 1.29 -5.29 -15.37
N VAL A 67 0.42 -5.04 -14.38
CA VAL A 67 0.79 -4.32 -13.16
C VAL A 67 0.83 -5.19 -11.89
N ILE A 68 0.14 -6.34 -11.88
CA ILE A 68 -0.01 -7.17 -10.67
C ILE A 68 1.34 -7.62 -10.09
N TRP A 69 2.30 -7.97 -10.94
CA TRP A 69 3.61 -8.44 -10.51
C TRP A 69 4.43 -7.36 -9.82
N TYR A 70 4.35 -6.12 -10.30
CA TYR A 70 4.99 -4.97 -9.65
C TYR A 70 4.35 -4.69 -8.30
N SER A 71 3.02 -4.71 -8.23
CA SER A 71 2.28 -4.55 -6.97
C SER A 71 2.60 -5.65 -5.97
N PHE A 72 2.71 -6.90 -6.43
CA PHE A 72 3.09 -8.03 -5.58
C PHE A 72 4.53 -7.89 -5.07
N ALA A 73 5.48 -7.54 -5.92
CA ALA A 73 6.87 -7.33 -5.53
C ALA A 73 7.01 -6.21 -4.49
N LEU A 74 6.30 -5.09 -4.71
CA LEU A 74 6.25 -3.97 -3.79
C LEU A 74 5.67 -4.37 -2.43
N ALA A 75 4.52 -5.06 -2.44
CA ALA A 75 3.86 -5.53 -1.23
C ALA A 75 4.74 -6.51 -0.44
N LEU A 76 5.38 -7.45 -1.15
CA LEU A 76 6.27 -8.44 -0.54
C LEU A 76 7.50 -7.78 0.09
N ALA A 77 8.16 -6.86 -0.63
CA ALA A 77 9.33 -6.15 -0.14
C ALA A 77 8.98 -5.31 1.12
N SER A 78 7.87 -4.58 1.08
CA SER A 78 7.40 -3.78 2.21
C SER A 78 7.03 -4.64 3.41
N PHE A 79 6.37 -5.77 3.18
CA PHE A 79 5.98 -6.72 4.23
C PHE A 79 7.18 -7.38 4.90
N LEU A 80 8.18 -7.80 4.11
CA LEU A 80 9.41 -8.38 4.67
C LEU A 80 10.16 -7.35 5.54
N LEU A 81 10.27 -6.11 5.06
CA LEU A 81 10.91 -5.04 5.80
C LEU A 81 10.11 -4.66 7.07
N GLU A 82 8.78 -4.64 6.99
CA GLU A 82 7.89 -4.45 8.13
C GLU A 82 8.14 -5.50 9.22
N ILE A 83 8.22 -6.78 8.87
CA ILE A 83 8.48 -7.88 9.81
C ILE A 83 9.84 -7.71 10.47
N ILE A 84 10.88 -7.42 9.69
CA ILE A 84 12.26 -7.26 10.18
C ILE A 84 12.36 -6.13 11.21
N ILE A 85 11.57 -5.06 11.06
CA ILE A 85 11.60 -3.90 11.95
C ILE A 85 10.60 -4.04 13.10
N ALA A 86 9.34 -4.37 12.80
CA ALA A 86 8.25 -4.32 13.76
C ALA A 86 8.33 -5.39 14.83
N ILE A 87 8.75 -6.62 14.47
CA ILE A 87 8.82 -7.72 15.43
C ILE A 87 9.91 -7.47 16.49
N PRO A 88 11.17 -7.16 16.14
CA PRO A 88 12.19 -6.85 17.15
C PRO A 88 11.81 -5.64 18.03
N LEU A 89 11.26 -4.58 17.44
CA LEU A 89 10.82 -3.42 18.20
C LEU A 89 9.67 -3.75 19.17
N GLY A 90 8.71 -4.57 18.75
CA GLY A 90 7.62 -5.06 19.59
C GLY A 90 8.13 -5.92 20.76
N ILE A 91 9.10 -6.81 20.53
CA ILE A 91 9.73 -7.64 21.57
C ILE A 91 10.50 -6.77 22.56
N ILE A 92 11.33 -5.83 22.08
CA ILE A 92 12.09 -4.90 22.92
C ILE A 92 11.15 -4.06 23.78
N SER A 93 10.07 -3.54 23.20
CA SER A 93 9.06 -2.75 23.89
C SER A 93 8.35 -3.57 24.98
N ALA A 94 7.99 -4.84 24.71
CA ALA A 94 7.37 -5.73 25.68
C ALA A 94 8.30 -6.14 26.82
N THR A 95 9.57 -6.47 26.52
CA THR A 95 10.54 -6.92 27.53
C THR A 95 11.09 -5.79 28.40
N LYS A 96 11.06 -4.56 27.89
CA LYS A 96 11.48 -3.35 28.60
C LYS A 96 10.31 -2.42 28.89
N GLN A 97 9.18 -2.98 29.31
CA GLN A 97 7.97 -2.26 29.61
C GLN A 97 8.21 -1.06 30.55
N TYR A 98 7.57 0.08 30.24
CA TYR A 98 7.69 1.36 30.97
C TYR A 98 9.10 1.98 30.97
N SER A 99 10.04 1.48 30.17
CA SER A 99 11.34 2.09 30.00
C SER A 99 11.29 3.25 28.99
N ARG A 100 12.34 4.08 28.96
CA ARG A 100 12.48 5.14 27.93
C ARG A 100 12.46 4.58 26.50
N ILE A 101 12.94 3.37 26.30
CA ILE A 101 12.94 2.68 25.02
C ILE A 101 11.50 2.33 24.62
N ASP A 102 10.71 1.78 25.55
CA ASP A 102 9.31 1.45 25.31
C ASP A 102 8.52 2.71 24.91
N TYR A 103 8.71 3.82 25.61
CA TYR A 103 8.06 5.09 25.25
C TYR A 103 8.51 5.60 23.88
N ALA A 104 9.80 5.61 23.58
CA ALA A 104 10.33 6.07 22.30
C ALA A 104 9.78 5.24 21.12
N VAL A 105 9.80 3.90 21.25
CA VAL A 105 9.28 2.98 20.24
C VAL A 105 7.77 3.16 20.06
N THR A 106 7.03 3.35 21.16
CA THR A 106 5.58 3.59 21.11
C THR A 106 5.26 4.91 20.42
N VAL A 107 5.98 5.99 20.74
CA VAL A 107 5.80 7.30 20.09
C VAL A 107 6.11 7.21 18.58
N PHE A 108 7.20 6.55 18.21
CA PHE A 108 7.53 6.30 16.80
C PHE A 108 6.41 5.55 16.06
N ALA A 109 5.86 4.50 16.69
CA ALA A 109 4.74 3.75 16.14
C ALA A 109 3.48 4.60 15.97
N LEU A 110 3.17 5.46 16.96
CA LEU A 110 2.01 6.37 16.91
C LEU A 110 2.16 7.39 15.78
N ILE A 111 3.35 7.97 15.60
CA ILE A 111 3.63 8.89 14.50
C ILE A 111 3.38 8.19 13.16
N GLY A 112 3.91 6.98 12.96
CA GLY A 112 3.72 6.23 11.71
C GLY A 112 2.26 5.96 11.39
N ILE A 113 1.45 5.58 12.38
CA ILE A 113 0.02 5.29 12.18
C ILE A 113 -0.81 6.57 11.96
N SER A 114 -0.39 7.69 12.54
CA SER A 114 -1.13 8.96 12.46
C SER A 114 -0.89 9.72 11.16
N LEU A 115 0.20 9.42 10.44
CA LEU A 115 0.52 10.08 9.18
C LEU A 115 -0.27 9.44 8.02
N PRO A 116 -1.01 10.25 7.23
CA PRO A 116 -1.58 9.76 5.97
C PRO A 116 -0.46 9.28 5.03
N SER A 117 -0.60 8.09 4.46
CA SER A 117 0.43 7.48 3.60
C SER A 117 0.83 8.36 2.42
N PHE A 118 -0.16 8.99 1.75
CA PHE A 118 0.08 9.89 0.62
C PHE A 118 0.90 11.13 1.03
N PHE A 119 0.63 11.70 2.20
CA PHE A 119 1.37 12.86 2.72
C PHE A 119 2.82 12.49 3.00
N PHE A 120 3.06 11.36 3.67
CA PHE A 120 4.41 10.87 3.93
C PHE A 120 5.17 10.55 2.64
N ALA A 121 4.52 9.88 1.68
CA ALA A 121 5.10 9.62 0.35
C ALA A 121 5.49 10.91 -0.37
N THR A 122 4.66 11.95 -0.28
CA THR A 122 4.94 13.25 -0.90
C THR A 122 6.15 13.92 -0.28
N ILE A 123 6.30 13.88 1.05
CA ILE A 123 7.48 14.40 1.73
C ILE A 123 8.74 13.67 1.28
N LEU A 124 8.70 12.34 1.22
CA LEU A 124 9.84 11.56 0.73
C LEU A 124 10.19 11.88 -0.71
N LYS A 125 9.21 11.97 -1.61
CA LYS A 125 9.42 12.40 -3.01
C LYS A 125 10.02 13.80 -3.08
N TRP A 126 9.55 14.74 -2.29
CA TRP A 126 10.09 16.10 -2.26
C TRP A 126 11.55 16.11 -1.84
N ILE A 127 11.91 15.37 -0.80
CA ILE A 127 13.29 15.30 -0.31
C ILE A 127 14.18 14.56 -1.29
N PHE A 128 13.85 13.32 -1.63
CA PHE A 128 14.77 12.39 -2.31
C PHE A 128 14.74 12.52 -3.84
N SER A 129 13.58 12.86 -4.43
CA SER A 129 13.48 12.98 -5.89
C SER A 129 13.68 14.42 -6.38
N ILE A 130 13.15 15.41 -5.69
CA ILE A 130 13.20 16.82 -6.14
C ILE A 130 14.48 17.51 -5.65
N ASN A 131 14.76 17.44 -4.33
CA ASN A 131 15.90 18.16 -3.75
C ASN A 131 17.22 17.40 -3.93
N LEU A 132 17.26 16.12 -3.54
CA LEU A 132 18.49 15.32 -3.58
C LEU A 132 18.72 14.66 -4.94
N LYS A 133 17.66 14.46 -5.74
CA LYS A 133 17.71 13.80 -7.06
C LYS A 133 18.35 12.40 -7.02
N TRP A 134 18.14 11.67 -5.93
CA TRP A 134 18.67 10.32 -5.74
C TRP A 134 17.82 9.24 -6.42
N VAL A 135 16.52 9.49 -6.55
CA VAL A 135 15.54 8.58 -7.15
C VAL A 135 14.66 9.34 -8.12
N ASP A 136 14.18 8.66 -9.14
CA ASP A 136 13.26 9.23 -10.11
C ASP A 136 11.91 9.59 -9.49
N LEU A 137 11.29 10.64 -10.02
CA LEU A 137 10.03 11.17 -9.49
C LEU A 137 8.82 10.31 -9.90
N TYR A 138 8.89 9.67 -11.07
CA TYR A 138 7.78 8.96 -11.70
C TYR A 138 8.26 7.64 -12.33
N GLY A 139 7.29 6.71 -12.47
CA GLY A 139 7.46 5.46 -13.17
C GLY A 139 7.82 4.29 -12.25
N ILE A 140 7.47 3.10 -12.69
CA ILE A 140 7.85 1.84 -12.05
C ILE A 140 9.28 1.44 -12.46
N VAL A 141 9.69 1.92 -13.63
CA VAL A 141 11.01 1.69 -14.25
C VAL A 141 11.42 2.92 -15.02
N SER A 142 12.73 3.07 -15.28
CA SER A 142 13.27 4.17 -16.07
C SER A 142 12.93 4.03 -17.58
N ARG A 143 13.04 5.13 -18.31
CA ARG A 143 12.86 5.13 -19.79
C ARG A 143 13.86 4.24 -20.52
N MET A 144 15.02 4.00 -19.92
CA MET A 144 16.10 3.17 -20.47
C MET A 144 16.01 1.70 -20.05
N HIS A 145 14.94 1.31 -19.33
CA HIS A 145 14.76 -0.03 -18.77
C HIS A 145 14.99 -1.14 -19.81
N GLU A 146 14.42 -0.99 -21.00
CA GLU A 146 14.54 -2.01 -22.06
C GLU A 146 15.95 -2.16 -22.62
N SER A 147 16.80 -1.16 -22.48
CA SER A 147 18.21 -1.22 -22.91
C SER A 147 19.13 -1.91 -21.90
N TYR A 148 18.66 -2.15 -20.68
CA TYR A 148 19.46 -2.79 -19.65
C TYR A 148 19.44 -4.32 -19.80
N GLY A 149 20.56 -4.97 -19.44
CA GLY A 149 20.60 -6.41 -19.25
C GLY A 149 19.75 -6.86 -18.05
N SER A 150 19.55 -8.15 -17.88
CA SER A 150 18.65 -8.73 -16.85
C SER A 150 18.92 -8.19 -15.43
N VAL A 151 20.18 -8.07 -15.03
CA VAL A 151 20.55 -7.52 -13.72
C VAL A 151 20.24 -6.02 -13.64
N GLY A 152 20.52 -5.27 -14.71
CA GLY A 152 20.21 -3.83 -14.78
C GLY A 152 18.72 -3.55 -14.68
N LYS A 153 17.86 -4.36 -15.30
CA LYS A 153 16.39 -4.26 -15.19
C LYS A 153 15.92 -4.45 -13.75
N VAL A 154 16.48 -5.42 -13.03
CA VAL A 154 16.12 -5.64 -11.62
C VAL A 154 16.57 -4.48 -10.73
N LEU A 155 17.77 -3.96 -10.94
CA LEU A 155 18.29 -2.82 -10.16
C LEU A 155 17.51 -1.54 -10.45
N ASP A 156 17.16 -1.28 -11.69
CA ASP A 156 16.32 -0.14 -12.08
C ASP A 156 14.96 -0.20 -11.40
N MET A 157 14.27 -1.33 -11.46
CA MET A 157 13.00 -1.54 -10.77
C MET A 157 13.16 -1.37 -9.24
N ALA A 158 14.20 -1.96 -8.65
CA ALA A 158 14.46 -1.86 -7.22
C ALA A 158 14.66 -0.39 -6.77
N GLN A 159 15.37 0.42 -7.57
CA GLN A 159 15.59 1.84 -7.29
C GLN A 159 14.25 2.61 -7.25
N HIS A 160 13.35 2.38 -8.20
CA HIS A 160 12.02 3.01 -8.23
C HIS A 160 11.12 2.56 -7.08
N MET A 161 11.34 1.34 -6.56
CA MET A 161 10.56 0.79 -5.44
C MET A 161 11.03 1.29 -4.06
N ILE A 162 12.19 1.93 -3.91
CA ILE A 162 12.75 2.34 -2.62
C ILE A 162 11.77 3.23 -1.83
N LEU A 163 11.32 4.34 -2.41
CA LEU A 163 10.43 5.28 -1.71
C LEU A 163 9.05 4.69 -1.38
N PRO A 164 8.37 4.00 -2.32
CA PRO A 164 7.14 3.29 -2.00
C PRO A 164 7.30 2.24 -0.90
N VAL A 165 8.35 1.42 -0.94
CA VAL A 165 8.63 0.42 0.11
C VAL A 165 8.84 1.07 1.47
N ILE A 166 9.65 2.13 1.55
CA ILE A 166 9.86 2.87 2.81
C ILE A 166 8.55 3.46 3.32
N THR A 167 7.74 4.06 2.44
CA THR A 167 6.45 4.65 2.80
C THR A 167 5.52 3.61 3.41
N LEU A 168 5.31 2.51 2.74
CA LEU A 168 4.45 1.42 3.19
C LEU A 168 4.94 0.82 4.50
N THR A 169 6.24 0.57 4.59
CA THR A 169 6.86 -0.01 5.79
C THR A 169 6.65 0.90 7.00
N ILE A 170 6.95 2.19 6.91
CA ILE A 170 6.85 3.11 8.06
C ILE A 170 5.41 3.25 8.55
N VAL A 171 4.45 3.39 7.63
CA VAL A 171 3.03 3.48 7.98
C VAL A 171 2.52 2.19 8.64
N SER A 172 3.06 1.04 8.27
CA SER A 172 2.59 -0.27 8.74
C SER A 172 3.30 -0.78 9.98
N VAL A 173 4.59 -0.47 10.14
CA VAL A 173 5.43 -0.94 11.27
C VAL A 173 4.76 -0.69 12.62
N GLY A 174 4.14 0.48 12.81
CA GLY A 174 3.52 0.84 14.08
C GLY A 174 2.40 -0.10 14.52
N SER A 175 1.58 -0.55 13.60
CA SER A 175 0.47 -1.46 13.91
C SER A 175 0.95 -2.88 14.21
N LEU A 176 1.89 -3.43 13.41
CA LEU A 176 2.44 -4.76 13.65
C LEU A 176 3.29 -4.80 14.93
N MET A 177 4.09 -3.76 15.18
CA MET A 177 4.86 -3.61 16.41
C MET A 177 3.96 -3.61 17.65
N ARG A 178 2.88 -2.82 17.65
CA ARG A 178 1.92 -2.79 18.76
C ARG A 178 1.26 -4.14 18.99
N TYR A 179 0.88 -4.80 17.90
CA TYR A 179 0.31 -6.15 17.95
C TYR A 179 1.31 -7.15 18.55
N THR A 180 2.54 -7.13 18.07
CA THR A 180 3.64 -7.98 18.61
C THR A 180 3.88 -7.70 20.09
N ARG A 181 3.91 -6.41 20.51
CA ARG A 181 4.06 -6.02 21.91
C ARG A 181 2.96 -6.60 22.79
N THR A 182 1.71 -6.46 22.37
CA THR A 182 0.53 -6.94 23.14
C THR A 182 0.59 -8.45 23.33
N ASN A 183 0.80 -9.21 22.24
CA ASN A 183 0.89 -10.66 22.32
C ASN A 183 2.12 -11.13 23.13
N MET A 184 3.25 -10.44 23.03
CA MET A 184 4.42 -10.74 23.85
C MET A 184 4.17 -10.52 25.33
N LEU A 185 3.49 -9.44 25.72
CA LEU A 185 3.14 -9.18 27.12
C LEU A 185 2.18 -10.23 27.70
N GLU A 186 1.21 -10.67 26.91
CA GLU A 186 0.30 -11.74 27.29
C GLU A 186 1.05 -13.04 27.54
N VAL A 187 1.89 -13.45 26.60
CA VAL A 187 2.70 -14.67 26.69
C VAL A 187 3.70 -14.60 27.83
N LEU A 188 4.40 -13.48 28.05
CA LEU A 188 5.38 -13.32 29.13
C LEU A 188 4.78 -13.44 30.53
N ASN A 189 3.47 -13.24 30.68
CA ASN A 189 2.73 -13.39 31.92
C ASN A 189 2.13 -14.80 32.11
N ALA A 190 2.24 -15.68 31.12
CA ALA A 190 1.67 -17.04 31.17
C ALA A 190 2.43 -17.94 32.17
N ASP A 191 1.71 -18.91 32.78
CA ASP A 191 2.25 -19.78 33.85
C ASP A 191 3.42 -20.66 33.38
N TYR A 192 3.43 -21.08 32.12
CA TYR A 192 4.56 -21.86 31.60
C TYR A 192 5.85 -21.03 31.48
N ILE A 193 5.76 -19.71 31.32
CA ILE A 193 6.91 -18.81 31.38
C ILE A 193 7.42 -18.67 32.81
N ARG A 194 6.51 -18.53 33.79
CA ARG A 194 6.88 -18.54 35.21
C ARG A 194 7.60 -19.84 35.61
N THR A 195 7.07 -20.97 35.12
CA THR A 195 7.69 -22.28 35.34
C THR A 195 9.10 -22.37 34.71
N ALA A 196 9.29 -21.86 33.51
CA ALA A 196 10.60 -21.83 32.85
C ALA A 196 11.61 -20.98 33.65
N ARG A 197 11.19 -19.82 34.16
CA ARG A 197 12.04 -18.98 35.03
C ARG A 197 12.35 -19.66 36.34
N ALA A 198 11.39 -20.32 36.99
CA ALA A 198 11.59 -21.08 38.22
C ALA A 198 12.56 -22.25 38.05
N LYS A 199 12.64 -22.84 36.84
CA LYS A 199 13.64 -23.86 36.46
C LYS A 199 15.01 -23.30 36.15
N GLY A 200 15.25 -22.00 36.31
CA GLY A 200 16.54 -21.35 36.06
C GLY A 200 16.91 -21.16 34.58
N VAL A 201 15.95 -21.22 33.67
CA VAL A 201 16.22 -20.95 32.24
C VAL A 201 16.63 -19.49 32.06
N PRO A 202 17.76 -19.21 31.37
CA PRO A 202 18.22 -17.83 31.15
C PRO A 202 17.17 -16.98 30.46
N GLU A 203 16.99 -15.73 30.90
CA GLU A 203 15.94 -14.84 30.41
C GLU A 203 15.95 -14.65 28.87
N LYS A 204 17.16 -14.58 28.28
CA LYS A 204 17.29 -14.53 26.80
C LYS A 204 16.61 -15.73 26.13
N LYS A 205 16.73 -16.94 26.69
CA LYS A 205 16.11 -18.15 26.17
C LYS A 205 14.60 -18.19 26.46
N VAL A 206 14.20 -17.68 27.63
CA VAL A 206 12.77 -17.51 27.96
C VAL A 206 12.10 -16.61 26.92
N VAL A 207 12.66 -15.46 26.62
CA VAL A 207 12.11 -14.50 25.65
C VAL A 207 12.14 -15.06 24.23
N SER A 208 13.30 -15.52 23.74
CA SER A 208 13.48 -15.89 22.33
C SER A 208 12.86 -17.24 21.97
N HIS A 209 12.88 -18.21 22.87
CA HIS A 209 12.43 -19.57 22.57
C HIS A 209 11.03 -19.87 23.12
N HIS A 210 10.77 -19.50 24.39
CA HIS A 210 9.48 -19.83 25.01
C HIS A 210 8.40 -18.79 24.72
N ALA A 211 8.72 -17.49 24.80
CA ALA A 211 7.73 -16.45 24.58
C ALA A 211 7.53 -16.16 23.07
N PHE A 212 8.60 -15.82 22.35
CA PHE A 212 8.49 -15.39 20.95
C PHE A 212 7.91 -16.48 20.04
N ARG A 213 8.30 -17.74 20.22
CA ARG A 213 7.78 -18.85 19.41
C ARG A 213 6.25 -18.98 19.50
N ASN A 214 5.68 -18.76 20.69
CA ASN A 214 4.22 -18.79 20.86
C ASN A 214 3.55 -17.52 20.33
N THR A 215 4.24 -16.38 20.36
CA THR A 215 3.78 -15.12 19.79
C THR A 215 3.76 -15.13 18.25
N LEU A 216 4.57 -15.99 17.60
CA LEU A 216 4.61 -16.11 16.15
C LEU A 216 3.27 -16.59 15.55
N ILE A 217 2.53 -17.44 16.25
CA ILE A 217 1.27 -18.02 15.73
C ILE A 217 0.29 -16.91 15.31
N PRO A 218 -0.13 -15.97 16.19
CA PRO A 218 -1.02 -14.88 15.81
C PRO A 218 -0.37 -13.92 14.79
N ILE A 219 0.95 -13.71 14.82
CA ILE A 219 1.64 -12.84 13.85
C ILE A 219 1.56 -13.42 12.45
N ILE A 220 1.82 -14.72 12.28
CA ILE A 220 1.76 -15.41 10.99
C ILE A 220 0.32 -15.43 10.45
N THR A 221 -0.68 -15.54 11.32
CA THR A 221 -2.09 -15.52 10.91
C THR A 221 -2.51 -14.19 10.28
N ILE A 222 -2.00 -13.07 10.79
CA ILE A 222 -2.32 -11.71 10.28
C ILE A 222 -1.51 -11.37 9.03
N GLY A 223 -0.29 -11.88 8.90
CA GLY A 223 0.65 -11.53 7.84
C GLY A 223 0.08 -11.64 6.42
N PRO A 224 -0.46 -12.79 5.98
CA PRO A 224 -0.98 -12.96 4.63
C PRO A 224 -2.15 -12.03 4.30
N ALA A 225 -3.05 -11.79 5.25
CA ALA A 225 -4.19 -10.89 5.07
C ALA A 225 -3.71 -9.43 4.80
N ARG A 226 -2.63 -8.99 5.46
CA ARG A 226 -2.04 -7.67 5.25
C ARG A 226 -1.33 -7.56 3.90
N ALA A 227 -0.56 -8.58 3.52
CA ALA A 227 0.11 -8.60 2.22
C ALA A 227 -0.90 -8.54 1.06
N ALA A 228 -2.03 -9.25 1.16
CA ALA A 228 -3.12 -9.18 0.20
C ALA A 228 -3.76 -7.78 0.14
N LEU A 229 -3.94 -7.12 1.28
CA LEU A 229 -4.51 -5.77 1.36
C LEU A 229 -3.60 -4.73 0.69
N TYR A 230 -2.28 -4.85 0.84
CA TYR A 230 -1.32 -3.96 0.18
C TYR A 230 -1.34 -4.12 -1.34
N SER A 231 -1.40 -5.35 -1.84
CA SER A 231 -1.44 -5.59 -3.28
C SER A 231 -2.69 -5.01 -3.95
N THR A 232 -3.82 -4.95 -3.24
CA THR A 232 -5.06 -4.37 -3.76
C THR A 232 -5.09 -2.84 -3.69
N MET A 233 -4.46 -2.23 -2.69
CA MET A 233 -4.42 -0.76 -2.56
C MET A 233 -3.54 -0.07 -3.61
N PHE A 234 -2.51 -0.75 -4.12
CA PHE A 234 -1.57 -0.17 -5.11
C PHE A 234 -1.93 -0.45 -6.58
N ALA A 235 -2.95 -1.25 -6.84
CA ALA A 235 -3.54 -1.33 -8.18
C ALA A 235 -4.29 -0.03 -8.58
N TYR A 236 -4.41 0.93 -7.63
CA TYR A 236 -5.12 2.19 -7.83
C TYR A 236 -4.15 3.33 -8.13
N ASP A 237 -4.22 3.78 -9.34
CA ASP A 237 -3.98 5.06 -10.00
C ASP A 237 -2.79 5.98 -9.61
N GLU A 238 -1.80 5.96 -10.51
CA GLU A 238 -0.62 6.84 -10.50
C GLU A 238 -0.91 8.27 -11.05
N HIS A 239 -2.08 8.51 -11.65
CA HIS A 239 -2.35 9.76 -12.42
C HIS A 239 -3.08 10.85 -11.64
N ASP A 240 -3.99 10.50 -10.72
CA ASP A 240 -4.79 11.48 -9.98
C ASP A 240 -4.07 12.11 -8.79
N ASP A 241 -3.12 11.40 -8.18
CA ASP A 241 -2.34 11.89 -7.03
C ASP A 241 -1.50 13.12 -7.35
N ILE A 242 -1.00 13.25 -8.58
CA ILE A 242 -0.12 14.36 -8.98
C ILE A 242 -0.86 15.70 -9.06
N ARG A 243 -2.11 15.66 -9.51
CA ARG A 243 -2.96 16.86 -9.62
C ARG A 243 -3.34 17.39 -8.25
N LEU A 244 -3.74 16.50 -7.35
CA LEU A 244 -4.05 16.82 -5.96
C LEU A 244 -2.83 17.34 -5.19
N VAL A 245 -1.67 16.68 -5.33
CA VAL A 245 -0.42 17.10 -4.68
C VAL A 245 0.03 18.49 -5.15
N LYS A 246 -0.07 18.77 -6.45
CA LYS A 246 0.30 20.09 -7.00
C LYS A 246 -0.64 21.20 -6.50
N GLU A 247 -1.91 20.89 -6.34
CA GLU A 247 -2.91 21.79 -5.81
C GLU A 247 -2.70 22.05 -4.30
N TYR A 248 -2.41 21.00 -3.50
CA TYR A 248 -2.09 21.11 -2.09
C TYR A 248 -0.78 21.87 -1.84
N LEU A 249 0.30 21.60 -2.58
CA LEU A 249 1.56 22.33 -2.47
C LEU A 249 1.42 23.80 -2.87
N THR A 250 0.54 24.10 -3.83
CA THR A 250 0.27 25.48 -4.24
C THR A 250 -0.55 26.23 -3.19
N ARG A 251 -1.51 25.54 -2.53
CA ARG A 251 -2.25 26.08 -1.38
C ARG A 251 -1.33 26.30 -0.18
N PHE A 252 -0.54 25.30 0.18
CA PHE A 252 0.41 25.39 1.28
C PHE A 252 1.41 26.55 1.11
N LYS A 253 1.96 26.74 -0.10
CA LYS A 253 2.82 27.88 -0.41
C LYS A 253 2.13 29.23 -0.32
N ARG A 254 0.81 29.30 -0.52
CA ARG A 254 0.04 30.56 -0.36
C ARG A 254 -0.25 30.88 1.10
N GLU A 255 -0.55 29.88 1.92
CA GLU A 255 -0.87 30.06 3.35
C GLU A 255 0.36 30.37 4.22
N PHE A 256 1.57 29.93 3.80
CA PHE A 256 2.83 30.24 4.51
C PHE A 256 3.58 31.46 3.96
N LYS A 257 2.99 32.24 3.03
CA LYS A 257 3.56 33.50 2.54
C LYS A 257 2.83 34.72 3.07
N GLN A 258 1.85 34.55 3.93
CA GLN A 258 1.24 35.58 4.76
C GLN A 258 1.81 35.48 6.18
#